data_6da958ee610138a7c532b8f7ac5fea06
#
_entry.id   6da958ee610138a7c532b8f7ac5fea06
#
_cell.length_a   1.000
_cell.length_b   1.000
_cell.length_c   1.000
_cell.angle_alpha   90.00
_cell.angle_beta   90.00
_cell.angle_gamma   90.00
#
_symmetry.space_group_name_H-M   'P 1'
#
loop_
_entity.id
_entity.type
_entity.pdbx_description
1 polymer ?
#
loop_
_entity_poly.entity_id
_entity_poly.type
_entity_poly.pdbx_seq_one_letter_code
_entity_poly.pdbx_strand_id
1 'polypeptide(L)'
;ATSLDLSVGNIITFNQSANTTVSFANTSAAMKVTLIRVKDTGTTARTITWPDSVKWNGGSAPTLISNTVSGDSQQFQFLTRDSGLTWYAWEPYNRDVPSYSLFSWGNQDGKGALGQNNNTPQSSPMQIGTDVTWTKASVGNYYGNGGIKADGTLWTWGNNQQGNLAQNNKTSYSSPKQVGTDTNWASVNIDVCCFGVKTDGTLWAWGQNEYGQVGDNTVIQRSSPIQIPGTWSSEYMFTGYYGGGGLKSDGTLWTWGRNHVGSLGLNDGGVPGADYSSPTQVGTDSDWSQAAMCQWTGYGIKTDGSLWVWGSNNQGNLGQNSPGPSHRSSPTQVGTDTTWTNLGISGRSNRDAFVCKTDGTLWGWGN
;
A
#
# COMPACT_ATOMS: atom_id res chain seq x y z
N ALA A 1 -22.21 -32.80 -8.65
CA ALA A 1 -20.78 -32.45 -8.61
C ALA A 1 -20.50 -31.45 -9.73
N THR A 2 -19.76 -30.41 -9.44
CA THR A 2 -19.29 -29.45 -10.46
C THR A 2 -17.82 -29.75 -10.73
N SER A 3 -17.53 -30.30 -11.92
CA SER A 3 -16.16 -30.47 -12.37
C SER A 3 -15.68 -29.15 -12.95
N LEU A 4 -14.57 -28.65 -12.39
CA LEU A 4 -13.90 -27.44 -12.91
C LEU A 4 -12.83 -27.86 -13.87
N ASP A 5 -13.07 -27.59 -15.17
CA ASP A 5 -12.09 -27.87 -16.22
C ASP A 5 -11.03 -26.77 -16.25
N LEU A 6 -9.81 -27.11 -15.87
CA LEU A 6 -8.70 -26.18 -15.76
C LEU A 6 -7.95 -25.98 -17.09
N SER A 7 -8.33 -26.69 -18.15
CA SER A 7 -7.79 -26.44 -19.51
C SER A 7 -8.29 -25.12 -20.12
N VAL A 8 -9.41 -24.59 -19.61
CA VAL A 8 -10.05 -23.36 -20.16
C VAL A 8 -9.50 -22.06 -19.60
N GLY A 9 -8.64 -22.11 -18.59
CA GLY A 9 -7.99 -20.91 -18.03
C GLY A 9 -7.72 -20.97 -16.52
N ASN A 10 -7.00 -19.97 -16.03
CA ASN A 10 -6.60 -19.87 -14.63
C ASN A 10 -7.64 -19.15 -13.75
N ILE A 11 -8.71 -18.60 -14.34
CA ILE A 11 -9.79 -17.95 -13.62
C ILE A 11 -11.09 -18.62 -14.05
N ILE A 12 -11.83 -19.18 -13.10
CA ILE A 12 -13.08 -19.89 -13.31
C ILE A 12 -14.15 -19.25 -12.45
N THR A 13 -15.27 -18.87 -13.04
CA THR A 13 -16.45 -18.37 -12.34
C THR A 13 -17.57 -19.41 -12.38
N PHE A 14 -18.22 -19.68 -11.25
CA PHE A 14 -19.40 -20.51 -11.21
C PHE A 14 -20.52 -19.90 -10.36
N ASN A 15 -21.75 -20.05 -10.83
CA ASN A 15 -22.94 -19.65 -10.10
C ASN A 15 -23.41 -20.79 -9.21
N GLN A 16 -23.42 -20.56 -7.90
CA GLN A 16 -23.88 -21.57 -6.94
C GLN A 16 -25.37 -21.45 -6.67
N SER A 17 -26.16 -22.30 -7.30
CA SER A 17 -27.63 -22.41 -7.08
C SER A 17 -28.05 -23.57 -6.16
N ALA A 18 -27.09 -24.43 -5.78
CA ALA A 18 -27.31 -25.58 -4.90
C ALA A 18 -26.07 -25.89 -4.06
N ASN A 19 -26.18 -26.84 -3.13
CA ASN A 19 -25.00 -27.41 -2.48
C ASN A 19 -24.12 -28.07 -3.55
N THR A 20 -22.83 -27.76 -3.54
CA THR A 20 -21.91 -28.09 -4.63
C THR A 20 -20.75 -28.94 -4.12
N THR A 21 -20.46 -30.03 -4.79
CA THR A 21 -19.20 -30.77 -4.65
C THR A 21 -18.28 -30.37 -5.79
N VAL A 22 -17.08 -29.90 -5.48
CA VAL A 22 -16.08 -29.48 -6.46
C VAL A 22 -15.13 -30.60 -6.78
N SER A 23 -14.72 -30.74 -8.02
CA SER A 23 -13.59 -31.54 -8.47
C SER A 23 -12.75 -30.75 -9.50
N PHE A 24 -11.48 -31.06 -9.61
CA PHE A 24 -10.59 -30.44 -10.57
C PHE A 24 -10.26 -31.43 -11.71
N ALA A 25 -10.40 -30.99 -12.94
CA ALA A 25 -10.08 -31.76 -14.14
C ALA A 25 -9.00 -31.06 -14.98
N ASN A 26 -8.26 -31.84 -15.79
CA ASN A 26 -7.23 -31.33 -16.71
C ASN A 26 -6.14 -30.49 -16.00
N THR A 27 -5.60 -31.02 -14.91
CA THR A 27 -4.55 -30.38 -14.11
C THR A 27 -3.18 -30.53 -14.76
N SER A 28 -2.36 -29.48 -14.73
CA SER A 28 -0.96 -29.52 -15.16
C SER A 28 0.02 -29.59 -13.98
N ALA A 29 1.31 -29.86 -14.25
CA ALA A 29 2.34 -30.11 -13.24
C ALA A 29 2.52 -29.00 -12.22
N ALA A 30 2.38 -27.73 -12.66
CA ALA A 30 2.35 -26.58 -11.77
C ALA A 30 1.29 -25.62 -12.28
N MET A 31 0.32 -25.28 -11.43
CA MET A 31 -0.81 -24.47 -11.83
C MET A 31 -1.36 -23.62 -10.68
N LYS A 32 -1.67 -22.37 -10.95
CA LYS A 32 -2.40 -21.48 -10.06
C LYS A 32 -3.79 -21.23 -10.64
N VAL A 33 -4.83 -21.40 -9.84
CA VAL A 33 -6.21 -21.21 -10.25
C VAL A 33 -6.91 -20.26 -9.29
N THR A 34 -7.69 -19.34 -9.85
CA THR A 34 -8.62 -18.51 -9.10
C THR A 34 -10.04 -19.00 -9.42
N LEU A 35 -10.76 -19.42 -8.41
CA LEU A 35 -12.16 -19.78 -8.50
C LEU A 35 -13.01 -18.65 -7.94
N ILE A 36 -13.95 -18.16 -8.73
CA ILE A 36 -14.92 -17.14 -8.31
C ILE A 36 -16.28 -17.82 -8.16
N ARG A 37 -16.74 -17.93 -6.94
CA ARG A 37 -18.10 -18.36 -6.62
C ARG A 37 -19.01 -17.13 -6.66
N VAL A 38 -20.07 -17.18 -7.44
CA VAL A 38 -21.16 -16.19 -7.42
C VAL A 38 -22.38 -16.83 -6.76
N LYS A 39 -22.91 -16.20 -5.72
CA LYS A 39 -24.10 -16.69 -5.02
C LYS A 39 -25.36 -16.41 -5.84
N ASP A 40 -26.28 -17.35 -5.86
CA ASP A 40 -27.63 -17.17 -6.42
C ASP A 40 -28.46 -16.15 -5.60
N THR A 41 -29.59 -15.76 -6.15
CA THR A 41 -30.53 -14.80 -5.53
C THR A 41 -31.28 -15.33 -4.31
N GLY A 42 -31.05 -16.60 -3.94
CA GLY A 42 -31.75 -17.25 -2.82
C GLY A 42 -31.17 -16.89 -1.46
N THR A 43 -32.00 -16.90 -0.42
CA THR A 43 -31.60 -16.68 0.98
C THR A 43 -31.08 -17.96 1.65
N THR A 44 -31.16 -19.11 1.00
CA THR A 44 -30.74 -20.39 1.56
C THR A 44 -29.22 -20.50 1.66
N ALA A 45 -28.73 -20.90 2.81
CA ALA A 45 -27.31 -21.22 2.97
C ALA A 45 -26.90 -22.37 2.05
N ARG A 46 -25.76 -22.24 1.37
CA ARG A 46 -25.20 -23.26 0.46
C ARG A 46 -23.87 -23.75 1.01
N THR A 47 -23.53 -24.99 0.73
CA THR A 47 -22.25 -25.58 1.10
C THR A 47 -21.42 -25.90 -0.15
N ILE A 48 -20.11 -25.87 -0.01
CA ILE A 48 -19.17 -26.44 -0.98
C ILE A 48 -18.43 -27.59 -0.28
N THR A 49 -18.47 -28.76 -0.91
CA THR A 49 -17.64 -29.89 -0.52
C THR A 49 -16.39 -29.89 -1.40
N TRP A 50 -15.24 -29.71 -0.78
CA TRP A 50 -13.95 -29.68 -1.44
C TRP A 50 -13.33 -31.07 -1.50
N PRO A 51 -12.51 -31.38 -2.53
CA PRO A 51 -11.75 -32.63 -2.57
C PRO A 51 -10.78 -32.76 -1.39
N ASP A 52 -10.52 -33.98 -0.94
CA ASP A 52 -9.55 -34.27 0.14
C ASP A 52 -8.10 -33.86 -0.21
N SER A 53 -7.82 -33.72 -1.50
CA SER A 53 -6.55 -33.19 -2.01
C SER A 53 -6.32 -31.71 -1.71
N VAL A 54 -7.36 -30.98 -1.29
CA VAL A 54 -7.25 -29.55 -0.97
C VAL A 54 -6.79 -29.36 0.47
N LYS A 55 -5.64 -28.71 0.63
CA LYS A 55 -5.06 -28.32 1.93
C LYS A 55 -5.22 -26.82 2.13
N TRP A 56 -6.04 -26.43 3.08
CA TRP A 56 -6.33 -25.04 3.38
C TRP A 56 -5.24 -24.41 4.25
N ASN A 57 -4.84 -23.19 3.91
CA ASN A 57 -4.03 -22.36 4.80
C ASN A 57 -4.88 -22.01 6.04
N GLY A 58 -4.46 -22.49 7.22
CA GLY A 58 -5.28 -22.40 8.44
C GLY A 58 -5.99 -23.73 8.84
N GLY A 59 -5.83 -24.80 8.04
CA GLY A 59 -6.23 -26.17 8.37
C GLY A 59 -7.67 -26.55 8.04
N SER A 60 -8.56 -25.59 7.77
CA SER A 60 -9.96 -25.86 7.37
C SER A 60 -10.41 -24.96 6.24
N ALA A 61 -11.41 -25.40 5.47
CA ALA A 61 -12.04 -24.58 4.45
C ALA A 61 -12.68 -23.34 5.08
N PRO A 62 -12.56 -22.16 4.42
CA PRO A 62 -13.19 -20.96 4.93
C PRO A 62 -14.73 -21.08 4.93
N THR A 63 -15.35 -20.35 5.84
CA THR A 63 -16.81 -20.26 5.89
C THR A 63 -17.34 -19.57 4.64
N LEU A 64 -18.31 -20.17 3.99
CA LEU A 64 -18.94 -19.53 2.84
C LEU A 64 -19.74 -18.30 3.29
N ILE A 65 -19.60 -17.21 2.58
CA ILE A 65 -20.40 -16.01 2.80
C ILE A 65 -21.87 -16.38 2.62
N SER A 66 -22.62 -16.26 3.70
CA SER A 66 -24.06 -16.60 3.74
C SER A 66 -24.96 -15.41 3.39
N ASN A 67 -24.43 -14.39 2.71
CA ASN A 67 -25.10 -13.10 2.57
C ASN A 67 -26.37 -13.15 1.73
N THR A 68 -27.29 -12.30 2.15
CA THR A 68 -28.63 -12.10 1.60
C THR A 68 -28.65 -11.27 0.32
N VAL A 69 -27.50 -10.81 -0.17
CA VAL A 69 -27.41 -9.95 -1.35
C VAL A 69 -27.10 -10.78 -2.58
N SER A 70 -27.94 -10.64 -3.62
CA SER A 70 -27.75 -11.26 -4.92
C SER A 70 -26.50 -10.72 -5.61
N GLY A 71 -25.68 -11.63 -6.16
CA GLY A 71 -24.47 -11.27 -6.90
C GLY A 71 -23.19 -11.15 -6.05
N ASP A 72 -23.25 -11.34 -4.74
CA ASP A 72 -22.05 -11.43 -3.90
C ASP A 72 -21.15 -12.57 -4.41
N SER A 73 -19.88 -12.25 -4.58
CA SER A 73 -18.86 -13.20 -5.02
C SER A 73 -17.84 -13.48 -3.94
N GLN A 74 -17.36 -14.71 -3.89
CA GLN A 74 -16.30 -15.16 -3.03
C GLN A 74 -15.21 -15.80 -3.89
N GLN A 75 -13.97 -15.42 -3.65
CA GLN A 75 -12.83 -15.94 -4.42
C GLN A 75 -12.06 -16.95 -3.60
N PHE A 76 -11.56 -17.97 -4.27
CA PHE A 76 -10.64 -18.95 -3.71
C PHE A 76 -9.43 -19.08 -4.63
N GLN A 77 -8.24 -19.13 -4.09
CA GLN A 77 -7.04 -19.41 -4.86
C GLN A 77 -6.48 -20.78 -4.52
N PHE A 78 -6.01 -21.46 -5.54
CA PHE A 78 -5.46 -22.79 -5.45
C PHE A 78 -4.12 -22.84 -6.18
N LEU A 79 -3.15 -23.52 -5.60
CA LEU A 79 -1.84 -23.80 -6.19
C LEU A 79 -1.57 -25.30 -6.10
N THR A 80 -1.23 -25.91 -7.21
CA THR A 80 -0.63 -27.25 -7.23
C THR A 80 0.76 -27.23 -7.85
N ARG A 81 1.63 -28.15 -7.45
CA ARG A 81 2.95 -28.37 -8.02
C ARG A 81 3.18 -29.83 -8.45
N ASP A 82 2.15 -30.64 -8.35
CA ASP A 82 2.20 -32.09 -8.52
C ASP A 82 1.01 -32.61 -9.37
N SER A 83 0.64 -31.87 -10.39
CA SER A 83 -0.46 -32.19 -11.33
C SER A 83 -1.82 -32.40 -10.63
N GLY A 84 -2.08 -31.68 -9.55
CA GLY A 84 -3.36 -31.73 -8.85
C GLY A 84 -3.51 -32.85 -7.84
N LEU A 85 -2.44 -33.57 -7.51
CA LEU A 85 -2.44 -34.56 -6.42
C LEU A 85 -2.63 -33.87 -5.06
N THR A 86 -2.03 -32.68 -4.91
CA THR A 86 -2.21 -31.82 -3.75
C THR A 86 -2.51 -30.40 -4.18
N TRP A 87 -3.51 -29.78 -3.61
CA TRP A 87 -3.85 -28.38 -3.81
C TRP A 87 -3.67 -27.62 -2.52
N TYR A 88 -2.85 -26.58 -2.54
CA TYR A 88 -2.75 -25.61 -1.46
C TYR A 88 -3.75 -24.49 -1.76
N ALA A 89 -4.68 -24.29 -0.86
CA ALA A 89 -5.78 -23.37 -1.06
C ALA A 89 -5.79 -22.26 0.01
N TRP A 90 -6.15 -21.06 -0.43
CA TRP A 90 -6.41 -19.93 0.45
C TRP A 90 -7.51 -19.06 -0.14
N GLU A 91 -8.17 -18.31 0.69
CA GLU A 91 -9.14 -17.30 0.32
C GLU A 91 -8.43 -15.94 0.23
N PRO A 92 -8.14 -15.40 -0.97
CA PRO A 92 -7.46 -14.11 -1.09
C PRO A 92 -8.38 -12.93 -0.77
N TYR A 93 -9.68 -13.18 -0.80
CA TYR A 93 -10.74 -12.23 -0.48
C TYR A 93 -11.69 -12.86 0.53
N ASN A 94 -11.24 -12.99 1.75
CA ASN A 94 -12.18 -13.08 2.84
C ASN A 94 -12.61 -11.64 3.16
N ARG A 95 -13.90 -11.36 3.28
CA ARG A 95 -14.39 -10.19 4.00
C ARG A 95 -14.02 -10.23 5.49
N ASP A 96 -13.54 -11.34 5.99
CA ASP A 96 -12.72 -11.41 7.19
C ASP A 96 -11.29 -10.97 6.86
N VAL A 97 -11.13 -9.80 6.25
CA VAL A 97 -9.87 -9.06 6.35
C VAL A 97 -9.60 -9.00 7.85
N PRO A 98 -8.45 -9.51 8.33
CA PRO A 98 -8.17 -9.48 9.74
C PRO A 98 -8.43 -8.07 10.22
N SER A 99 -9.47 -7.89 11.00
CA SER A 99 -9.85 -6.60 11.53
C SER A 99 -9.28 -6.50 12.93
N TYR A 100 -8.62 -5.40 13.19
CA TYR A 100 -7.85 -5.20 14.41
C TYR A 100 -8.40 -4.03 15.21
N SER A 101 -8.21 -4.09 16.52
CA SER A 101 -8.27 -2.89 17.35
C SER A 101 -7.07 -2.01 17.05
N LEU A 102 -7.27 -0.72 16.88
CA LEU A 102 -6.19 0.23 16.68
C LEU A 102 -5.81 0.88 18.02
N PHE A 103 -4.53 0.88 18.35
CA PHE A 103 -3.98 1.48 19.57
C PHE A 103 -3.03 2.61 19.24
N SER A 104 -2.99 3.63 20.10
CA SER A 104 -2.09 4.76 19.99
C SER A 104 -1.51 5.13 21.36
N TRP A 105 -0.30 5.66 21.35
CA TRP A 105 0.38 6.21 22.53
C TRP A 105 1.41 7.25 22.12
N GLY A 106 1.92 7.99 23.07
CA GLY A 106 2.93 9.04 22.87
C GLY A 106 2.39 10.45 23.05
N ASN A 107 3.04 11.42 22.42
CA ASN A 107 2.66 12.82 22.47
C ASN A 107 1.58 13.18 21.43
N GLN A 108 0.79 14.20 21.70
CA GLN A 108 -0.30 14.66 20.83
C GLN A 108 -0.11 16.08 20.26
N ASP A 109 0.88 16.84 20.72
CA ASP A 109 1.14 18.23 20.33
C ASP A 109 -0.10 19.16 20.35
N GLY A 110 -1.06 18.83 21.21
CA GLY A 110 -2.33 19.57 21.35
C GLY A 110 -3.26 19.51 20.12
N LYS A 111 -3.04 18.58 19.17
CA LYS A 111 -3.82 18.47 17.92
C LYS A 111 -4.62 17.17 17.79
N GLY A 112 -4.63 16.34 18.85
CA GLY A 112 -5.42 15.11 18.87
C GLY A 112 -4.84 13.97 18.03
N ALA A 113 -3.53 13.92 17.85
CA ALA A 113 -2.86 12.91 17.02
C ALA A 113 -3.12 11.47 17.48
N LEU A 114 -3.40 11.22 18.74
CA LEU A 114 -3.69 9.88 19.24
C LEU A 114 -5.13 9.39 18.96
N GLY A 115 -6.02 10.25 18.44
CA GLY A 115 -7.40 9.82 18.11
C GLY A 115 -8.28 9.47 19.32
N GLN A 116 -7.91 9.91 20.54
CA GLN A 116 -8.53 9.52 21.82
C GLN A 116 -9.65 10.48 22.27
N ASN A 117 -10.17 11.31 21.36
CA ASN A 117 -11.15 12.37 21.67
C ASN A 117 -10.68 13.38 22.74
N ASN A 118 -9.39 13.51 22.92
CA ASN A 118 -8.74 14.45 23.84
C ASN A 118 -7.34 14.83 23.31
N ASN A 119 -6.63 15.70 24.04
CA ASN A 119 -5.28 16.14 23.71
C ASN A 119 -4.26 15.74 24.80
N THR A 120 -4.55 14.71 25.58
CA THR A 120 -3.67 14.26 26.68
C THR A 120 -2.66 13.25 26.16
N PRO A 121 -1.35 13.45 26.34
CA PRO A 121 -0.35 12.43 26.02
C PRO A 121 -0.59 11.11 26.75
N GLN A 122 -0.31 10.01 26.09
CA GLN A 122 -0.49 8.66 26.65
C GLN A 122 0.86 7.94 26.72
N SER A 123 1.24 7.51 27.92
CA SER A 123 2.49 6.77 28.17
C SER A 123 2.38 5.26 27.95
N SER A 124 1.18 4.77 27.68
CA SER A 124 0.88 3.36 27.38
C SER A 124 -0.11 3.25 26.22
N PRO A 125 -0.13 2.12 25.50
CA PRO A 125 -1.10 1.91 24.42
C PRO A 125 -2.55 2.04 24.91
N MET A 126 -3.32 2.92 24.25
CA MET A 126 -4.75 3.09 24.46
C MET A 126 -5.50 2.81 23.15
N GLN A 127 -6.60 2.06 23.22
CA GLN A 127 -7.41 1.76 22.06
C GLN A 127 -8.10 3.02 21.53
N ILE A 128 -8.11 3.21 20.20
CA ILE A 128 -8.82 4.29 19.53
C ILE A 128 -10.29 3.89 19.36
N GLY A 129 -11.16 4.48 20.18
CA GLY A 129 -12.58 4.12 20.21
C GLY A 129 -12.82 2.66 20.65
N THR A 130 -13.92 2.09 20.19
CA THR A 130 -14.31 0.70 20.48
C THR A 130 -14.29 -0.19 19.22
N ASP A 131 -13.91 0.39 18.08
CA ASP A 131 -13.88 -0.32 16.80
C ASP A 131 -12.78 -1.38 16.75
N VAL A 132 -13.13 -2.54 16.22
CA VAL A 132 -12.24 -3.68 15.98
C VAL A 132 -12.16 -4.02 14.48
N THR A 133 -12.53 -3.08 13.61
CA THR A 133 -12.67 -3.29 12.16
C THR A 133 -11.56 -2.66 11.33
N TRP A 134 -10.49 -2.19 11.95
CA TRP A 134 -9.35 -1.59 11.26
C TRP A 134 -8.54 -2.64 10.51
N THR A 135 -8.18 -2.36 9.26
CA THR A 135 -7.37 -3.24 8.41
C THR A 135 -6.03 -2.64 8.06
N LYS A 136 -5.96 -1.32 7.99
CA LYS A 136 -4.72 -0.58 7.72
C LYS A 136 -4.66 0.69 8.57
N ALA A 137 -3.43 1.08 8.92
CA ALA A 137 -3.16 2.34 9.59
C ALA A 137 -1.95 3.03 8.94
N SER A 138 -1.97 4.35 8.95
CA SER A 138 -0.87 5.20 8.52
C SER A 138 -0.67 6.32 9.53
N VAL A 139 0.58 6.53 9.93
CA VAL A 139 0.98 7.52 10.92
C VAL A 139 1.80 8.60 10.24
N GLY A 140 1.32 9.84 10.30
CA GLY A 140 2.04 11.00 9.80
C GLY A 140 2.90 11.64 10.88
N ASN A 141 4.08 12.11 10.51
CA ASN A 141 5.06 12.62 11.46
C ASN A 141 4.64 13.89 12.22
N TYR A 142 3.83 14.76 11.61
CA TYR A 142 3.47 16.05 12.22
C TYR A 142 2.01 16.44 12.05
N TYR A 143 1.33 15.84 11.08
CA TYR A 143 0.04 16.39 10.67
C TYR A 143 -1.10 15.51 11.12
N GLY A 144 -1.32 14.42 10.50
CA GLY A 144 -2.46 13.60 10.80
C GLY A 144 -2.13 12.13 10.80
N ASN A 145 -3.13 11.36 11.12
CA ASN A 145 -3.10 9.91 11.04
C ASN A 145 -4.31 9.45 10.26
N GLY A 146 -4.26 8.25 9.74
CA GLY A 146 -5.38 7.67 9.02
C GLY A 146 -5.42 6.16 9.14
N GLY A 147 -6.55 5.61 8.76
CA GLY A 147 -6.75 4.16 8.72
C GLY A 147 -7.91 3.79 7.83
N ILE A 148 -7.90 2.56 7.37
CA ILE A 148 -8.96 1.97 6.55
C ILE A 148 -9.61 0.87 7.38
N LYS A 149 -10.95 0.85 7.35
CA LYS A 149 -11.74 -0.21 7.97
C LYS A 149 -12.05 -1.33 6.99
N ALA A 150 -12.50 -2.47 7.50
CA ALA A 150 -12.85 -3.67 6.71
C ALA A 150 -13.95 -3.43 5.67
N ASP A 151 -14.80 -2.42 5.89
CA ASP A 151 -15.81 -1.98 4.93
C ASP A 151 -15.25 -1.10 3.79
N GLY A 152 -13.92 -0.88 3.76
CA GLY A 152 -13.24 -0.07 2.77
C GLY A 152 -13.34 1.44 3.00
N THR A 153 -13.90 1.90 4.12
CA THR A 153 -13.97 3.33 4.45
C THR A 153 -12.63 3.86 4.96
N LEU A 154 -12.29 5.09 4.54
CA LEU A 154 -11.09 5.81 4.99
C LEU A 154 -11.46 6.75 6.15
N TRP A 155 -10.64 6.77 7.19
CA TRP A 155 -10.79 7.60 8.38
C TRP A 155 -9.49 8.34 8.68
N THR A 156 -9.58 9.61 9.10
CA THR A 156 -8.43 10.46 9.40
C THR A 156 -8.64 11.23 10.70
N TRP A 157 -7.56 11.56 11.42
CA TRP A 157 -7.57 12.36 12.65
C TRP A 157 -6.21 13.02 12.91
N GLY A 158 -6.17 13.95 13.86
CA GLY A 158 -4.96 14.68 14.22
C GLY A 158 -4.93 16.10 13.68
N ASN A 159 -3.75 16.61 13.40
CA ASN A 159 -3.52 17.96 12.88
C ASN A 159 -3.97 18.09 11.42
N ASN A 160 -4.73 19.15 11.11
CA ASN A 160 -5.29 19.42 9.79
C ASN A 160 -4.92 20.80 9.22
N GLN A 161 -3.89 21.44 9.72
CA GLN A 161 -3.52 22.80 9.30
C GLN A 161 -3.23 22.92 7.80
N GLN A 162 -2.80 21.83 7.18
CA GLN A 162 -2.49 21.75 5.75
C GLN A 162 -3.54 20.98 4.94
N GLY A 163 -4.72 20.71 5.50
CA GLY A 163 -5.76 19.94 4.80
C GLY A 163 -5.50 18.42 4.77
N ASN A 164 -4.55 17.92 5.57
CA ASN A 164 -4.08 16.52 5.55
C ASN A 164 -5.15 15.49 5.93
N LEU A 165 -6.24 15.91 6.56
CA LEU A 165 -7.31 15.01 6.95
C LEU A 165 -8.40 14.83 5.88
N ALA A 166 -8.27 15.46 4.70
CA ALA A 166 -9.22 15.31 3.58
C ALA A 166 -10.69 15.66 3.92
N GLN A 167 -10.93 16.54 4.89
CA GLN A 167 -12.26 16.87 5.42
C GLN A 167 -12.89 18.12 4.79
N ASN A 168 -12.38 18.57 3.63
CA ASN A 168 -12.77 19.83 2.97
C ASN A 168 -12.67 21.08 3.89
N ASN A 169 -11.80 21.02 4.89
CA ASN A 169 -11.50 22.11 5.82
C ASN A 169 -10.09 21.95 6.40
N LYS A 170 -9.71 22.84 7.34
CA LYS A 170 -8.43 22.81 8.05
C LYS A 170 -8.59 22.61 9.57
N THR A 171 -9.73 22.09 10.01
CA THR A 171 -10.01 21.80 11.43
C THR A 171 -9.34 20.50 11.84
N SER A 172 -8.56 20.54 12.92
CA SER A 172 -7.96 19.33 13.54
C SER A 172 -9.02 18.54 14.30
N TYR A 173 -8.91 17.21 14.28
CA TYR A 173 -9.86 16.30 14.94
C TYR A 173 -9.13 15.36 15.90
N SER A 174 -9.55 15.33 17.15
CA SER A 174 -8.98 14.42 18.17
C SER A 174 -9.59 13.02 18.17
N SER A 175 -10.50 12.73 17.27
CA SER A 175 -11.09 11.41 17.04
C SER A 175 -11.20 11.12 15.54
N PRO A 176 -11.18 9.85 15.11
CA PRO A 176 -11.32 9.49 13.71
C PRO A 176 -12.58 10.10 13.07
N LYS A 177 -12.40 10.70 11.91
CA LYS A 177 -13.46 11.24 11.04
C LYS A 177 -13.40 10.52 9.69
N GLN A 178 -14.54 10.05 9.19
CA GLN A 178 -14.62 9.42 7.88
C GLN A 178 -14.37 10.44 6.76
N VAL A 179 -13.62 10.04 5.75
CA VAL A 179 -13.36 10.83 4.54
C VAL A 179 -14.39 10.45 3.48
N GLY A 180 -15.29 11.36 3.18
CA GLY A 180 -16.34 11.12 2.19
C GLY A 180 -17.22 9.91 2.52
N THR A 181 -17.76 9.29 1.49
CA THR A 181 -18.66 8.12 1.59
C THR A 181 -18.16 6.88 0.86
N ASP A 182 -16.99 6.96 0.26
CA ASP A 182 -16.41 5.86 -0.52
C ASP A 182 -16.03 4.68 0.37
N THR A 183 -16.25 3.46 -0.13
CA THR A 183 -16.03 2.20 0.57
C THR A 183 -15.04 1.27 -0.18
N ASN A 184 -14.20 1.85 -1.02
CA ASN A 184 -13.27 1.11 -1.87
C ASN A 184 -11.81 1.54 -1.70
N TRP A 185 -11.44 2.13 -0.56
CA TRP A 185 -10.05 2.45 -0.26
C TRP A 185 -9.25 1.18 0.02
N ALA A 186 -8.11 1.03 -0.69
CA ALA A 186 -7.20 -0.11 -0.58
C ALA A 186 -5.94 0.22 0.23
N SER A 187 -5.45 1.46 0.13
CA SER A 187 -4.30 1.91 0.93
C SER A 187 -4.36 3.40 1.20
N VAL A 188 -3.63 3.84 2.22
CA VAL A 188 -3.47 5.25 2.57
C VAL A 188 -2.07 5.51 3.14
N ASN A 189 -1.49 6.62 2.73
CA ASN A 189 -0.28 7.20 3.30
C ASN A 189 -0.59 8.62 3.76
N ILE A 190 -0.41 8.88 5.04
CA ILE A 190 -0.65 10.19 5.66
C ILE A 190 0.69 10.80 6.06
N ASP A 191 0.97 12.01 5.57
CA ASP A 191 2.07 12.86 6.04
C ASP A 191 1.76 14.33 5.69
N VAL A 192 2.72 15.09 5.25
CA VAL A 192 2.60 16.49 4.76
C VAL A 192 1.67 16.55 3.55
N CYS A 193 1.92 15.70 2.59
CA CYS A 193 1.07 15.36 1.48
C CYS A 193 0.56 13.94 1.71
N CYS A 194 -0.65 13.65 1.32
CA CYS A 194 -1.30 12.38 1.60
C CYS A 194 -1.75 11.70 0.30
N PHE A 195 -1.63 10.39 0.26
CA PHE A 195 -2.06 9.57 -0.86
C PHE A 195 -3.01 8.48 -0.40
N GLY A 196 -4.01 8.18 -1.21
CA GLY A 196 -4.87 7.03 -1.06
C GLY A 196 -5.07 6.34 -2.40
N VAL A 197 -4.98 5.02 -2.44
CA VAL A 197 -5.26 4.23 -3.64
C VAL A 197 -6.53 3.42 -3.38
N LYS A 198 -7.42 3.43 -4.34
CA LYS A 198 -8.65 2.63 -4.30
C LYS A 198 -8.44 1.24 -4.91
N THR A 199 -9.37 0.34 -4.68
CA THR A 199 -9.32 -1.06 -5.16
C THR A 199 -9.32 -1.18 -6.68
N ASP A 200 -9.76 -0.13 -7.39
CA ASP A 200 -9.72 -0.02 -8.85
C ASP A 200 -8.36 0.49 -9.39
N GLY A 201 -7.38 0.74 -8.49
CA GLY A 201 -6.07 1.27 -8.85
C GLY A 201 -6.02 2.79 -9.06
N THR A 202 -7.10 3.53 -8.81
CA THR A 202 -7.08 4.99 -8.88
C THR A 202 -6.36 5.61 -7.68
N LEU A 203 -5.45 6.55 -7.96
CA LEU A 203 -4.73 7.33 -6.95
C LEU A 203 -5.47 8.63 -6.65
N TRP A 204 -5.56 8.95 -5.38
CA TRP A 204 -6.11 10.20 -4.86
C TRP A 204 -5.11 10.87 -3.93
N ALA A 205 -4.94 12.19 -4.05
CA ALA A 205 -3.97 12.94 -3.28
C ALA A 205 -4.58 14.20 -2.65
N TRP A 206 -4.04 14.62 -1.50
CA TRP A 206 -4.45 15.82 -0.78
C TRP A 206 -3.37 16.30 0.20
N GLY A 207 -3.59 17.41 0.87
CA GLY A 207 -2.67 18.00 1.84
C GLY A 207 -1.87 19.17 1.27
N GLN A 208 -0.68 19.38 1.81
CA GLN A 208 0.23 20.45 1.41
C GLN A 208 0.70 20.28 -0.04
N ASN A 209 0.83 21.41 -0.79
CA ASN A 209 1.16 21.37 -2.21
C ASN A 209 2.05 22.53 -2.69
N GLU A 210 2.83 23.13 -1.82
CA GLU A 210 3.66 24.31 -2.17
C GLU A 210 4.72 24.01 -3.25
N TYR A 211 5.11 22.74 -3.40
CA TYR A 211 6.10 22.27 -4.36
C TYR A 211 5.53 21.27 -5.38
N GLY A 212 4.20 21.20 -5.50
CA GLY A 212 3.55 20.23 -6.38
C GLY A 212 3.45 18.80 -5.81
N GLN A 213 3.58 18.61 -4.49
CA GLN A 213 3.60 17.28 -3.84
C GLN A 213 2.31 16.49 -4.04
N VAL A 214 1.17 17.16 -4.28
CA VAL A 214 -0.11 16.51 -4.58
C VAL A 214 -0.08 15.83 -5.95
N GLY A 215 0.64 16.39 -6.93
CA GLY A 215 0.77 15.78 -8.26
C GLY A 215 -0.38 16.12 -9.22
N ASP A 216 -1.18 17.14 -8.93
CA ASP A 216 -2.37 17.54 -9.69
C ASP A 216 -2.11 18.63 -10.75
N ASN A 217 -0.84 18.80 -11.14
CA ASN A 217 -0.34 19.85 -12.05
C ASN A 217 -0.56 21.28 -11.50
N THR A 218 -0.65 21.42 -10.19
CA THR A 218 -0.78 22.71 -9.50
C THR A 218 0.14 22.77 -8.28
N VAL A 219 0.24 23.94 -7.65
CA VAL A 219 0.86 24.15 -6.34
C VAL A 219 -0.21 24.55 -5.30
N ILE A 220 -1.46 24.25 -5.58
CA ILE A 220 -2.60 24.61 -4.72
C ILE A 220 -2.83 23.50 -3.69
N GLN A 221 -2.80 23.87 -2.42
CA GLN A 221 -3.11 22.98 -1.31
C GLN A 221 -4.52 22.37 -1.44
N ARG A 222 -4.65 21.08 -1.13
CA ARG A 222 -5.93 20.37 -1.22
C ARG A 222 -6.41 19.89 0.14
N SER A 223 -7.58 20.30 0.57
CA SER A 223 -8.23 19.81 1.79
C SER A 223 -9.26 18.71 1.53
N SER A 224 -9.39 18.25 0.28
CA SER A 224 -10.20 17.11 -0.17
C SER A 224 -9.37 16.26 -1.14
N PRO A 225 -9.60 14.96 -1.22
CA PRO A 225 -8.95 14.11 -2.20
C PRO A 225 -9.22 14.58 -3.64
N ILE A 226 -8.17 14.66 -4.44
CA ILE A 226 -8.25 14.88 -5.89
C ILE A 226 -7.61 13.69 -6.61
N GLN A 227 -8.22 13.23 -7.69
CA GLN A 227 -7.71 12.09 -8.45
C GLN A 227 -6.47 12.48 -9.27
N ILE A 228 -5.44 11.64 -9.18
CA ILE A 228 -4.21 11.73 -9.97
C ILE A 228 -4.28 10.70 -11.10
N PRO A 229 -4.09 11.10 -12.37
CA PRO A 229 -4.24 10.19 -13.51
C PRO A 229 -3.30 9.00 -13.47
N GLY A 230 -3.76 7.84 -13.93
CA GLY A 230 -3.00 6.60 -14.05
C GLY A 230 -3.58 5.46 -13.21
N THR A 231 -2.99 4.27 -13.38
CA THR A 231 -3.30 3.07 -12.58
C THR A 231 -2.09 2.75 -11.71
N TRP A 232 -2.31 2.79 -10.39
CA TRP A 232 -1.25 2.78 -9.40
C TRP A 232 -1.30 1.53 -8.53
N SER A 233 -0.15 1.09 -8.06
CA SER A 233 -0.06 0.03 -7.06
C SER A 233 -0.55 0.53 -5.70
N SER A 234 -1.39 -0.23 -5.03
CA SER A 234 -1.83 0.08 -3.67
C SER A 234 -0.77 -0.22 -2.60
N GLU A 235 0.33 -0.88 -2.95
CA GLU A 235 1.35 -1.31 -2.00
C GLU A 235 2.54 -0.35 -1.93
N TYR A 236 2.84 0.34 -3.05
CA TYR A 236 4.08 1.08 -3.20
C TYR A 236 3.85 2.56 -3.53
N MET A 237 3.04 3.22 -2.72
CA MET A 237 3.00 4.68 -2.65
C MET A 237 3.85 5.14 -1.48
N PHE A 238 4.59 6.22 -1.66
CA PHE A 238 5.42 6.81 -0.62
C PHE A 238 5.34 8.33 -0.62
N THR A 239 5.47 8.90 0.57
CA THR A 239 5.56 10.34 0.78
C THR A 239 6.93 10.69 1.35
N GLY A 240 7.56 11.71 0.80
CA GLY A 240 8.69 12.39 1.43
C GLY A 240 8.24 13.74 1.98
N TYR A 241 9.16 14.46 2.62
CA TYR A 241 8.83 15.77 3.23
C TYR A 241 8.32 16.79 2.20
N TYR A 242 8.89 16.82 1.01
CA TYR A 242 8.59 17.79 -0.03
C TYR A 242 8.20 17.16 -1.37
N GLY A 243 8.10 15.88 -1.44
CA GLY A 243 7.75 15.15 -2.65
C GLY A 243 7.09 13.83 -2.33
N GLY A 244 6.76 13.09 -3.34
CA GLY A 244 6.19 11.77 -3.22
C GLY A 244 6.35 10.99 -4.51
N GLY A 245 5.87 9.79 -4.50
CA GLY A 245 5.93 8.92 -5.65
C GLY A 245 5.22 7.60 -5.42
N GLY A 246 5.32 6.76 -6.43
CA GLY A 246 4.75 5.42 -6.37
C GLY A 246 5.07 4.60 -7.60
N LEU A 247 4.78 3.32 -7.49
CA LEU A 247 4.85 2.41 -8.61
C LEU A 247 3.49 2.31 -9.30
N LYS A 248 3.52 2.28 -10.61
CA LYS A 248 2.35 1.86 -11.40
C LYS A 248 2.29 0.33 -11.48
N SER A 249 1.15 -0.19 -11.87
CA SER A 249 0.91 -1.63 -12.02
C SER A 249 1.78 -2.29 -13.10
N ASP A 250 2.38 -1.48 -14.00
CA ASP A 250 3.30 -1.93 -15.05
C ASP A 250 4.77 -1.98 -14.58
N GLY A 251 5.04 -1.72 -13.29
CA GLY A 251 6.37 -1.75 -12.71
C GLY A 251 7.19 -0.47 -12.93
N THR A 252 6.62 0.58 -13.50
CA THR A 252 7.29 1.87 -13.67
C THR A 252 7.28 2.69 -12.38
N LEU A 253 8.38 3.38 -12.08
CA LEU A 253 8.51 4.28 -10.93
C LEU A 253 8.23 5.73 -11.36
N TRP A 254 7.42 6.43 -10.57
CA TRP A 254 7.04 7.82 -10.80
C TRP A 254 7.24 8.66 -9.55
N THR A 255 7.76 9.87 -9.70
CA THR A 255 8.01 10.82 -8.61
C THR A 255 7.54 12.22 -8.98
N TRP A 256 7.22 13.04 -7.98
CA TRP A 256 6.81 14.44 -8.15
C TRP A 256 7.02 15.23 -6.86
N GLY A 257 6.84 16.53 -6.91
CA GLY A 257 7.11 17.47 -5.84
C GLY A 257 8.45 18.17 -6.01
N ARG A 258 9.10 18.52 -4.91
CA ARG A 258 10.35 19.26 -4.90
C ARG A 258 11.54 18.40 -5.29
N ASN A 259 12.32 18.87 -6.27
CA ASN A 259 13.50 18.17 -6.76
C ASN A 259 14.83 18.77 -6.27
N HIS A 260 14.89 19.15 -5.02
CA HIS A 260 16.14 19.63 -4.42
C HIS A 260 17.20 18.52 -4.41
N VAL A 261 18.40 18.82 -4.90
CA VAL A 261 19.55 17.89 -5.00
C VAL A 261 19.28 16.58 -5.76
N GLY A 262 18.34 16.59 -6.71
CA GLY A 262 18.00 15.42 -7.51
C GLY A 262 17.18 14.38 -6.77
N SER A 263 16.46 14.79 -5.72
CA SER A 263 15.69 13.85 -4.85
C SER A 263 14.60 13.05 -5.58
N LEU A 264 14.15 13.52 -6.76
CA LEU A 264 13.16 12.81 -7.57
C LEU A 264 13.77 11.77 -8.53
N GLY A 265 15.11 11.75 -8.72
CA GLY A 265 15.77 10.77 -9.59
C GLY A 265 15.60 11.01 -11.10
N LEU A 266 15.24 12.21 -11.52
CA LEU A 266 14.82 12.54 -12.91
C LEU A 266 15.98 12.94 -13.85
N ASN A 267 17.24 12.82 -13.39
CA ASN A 267 18.45 13.13 -14.17
C ASN A 267 18.52 14.59 -14.70
N ASP A 268 17.94 15.53 -14.00
CA ASP A 268 17.89 16.94 -14.37
C ASP A 268 18.90 17.82 -13.62
N GLY A 269 19.89 17.21 -12.97
CA GLY A 269 20.96 17.88 -12.22
C GLY A 269 20.54 18.40 -10.84
N GLY A 270 19.28 18.24 -10.44
CA GLY A 270 18.78 18.69 -9.12
C GLY A 270 18.93 20.21 -8.94
N VAL A 271 18.76 20.98 -10.01
CA VAL A 271 18.85 22.45 -9.97
C VAL A 271 17.78 22.97 -9.00
N PRO A 272 18.15 23.86 -8.05
CA PRO A 272 17.15 24.47 -7.17
C PRO A 272 16.03 25.15 -7.98
N GLY A 273 14.77 24.71 -7.78
CA GLY A 273 13.59 25.26 -8.46
C GLY A 273 13.00 24.41 -9.58
N ALA A 274 13.59 23.27 -9.92
CA ALA A 274 12.96 22.30 -10.82
C ALA A 274 11.99 21.41 -10.04
N ASP A 275 10.87 21.99 -9.58
CA ASP A 275 9.82 21.24 -8.89
C ASP A 275 8.82 20.69 -9.92
N TYR A 276 8.30 19.50 -9.66
CA TYR A 276 7.40 18.79 -10.57
C TYR A 276 6.02 18.66 -9.93
N SER A 277 5.04 19.38 -10.44
CA SER A 277 3.66 19.35 -9.94
C SER A 277 2.81 18.22 -10.54
N SER A 278 3.39 17.40 -11.41
CA SER A 278 2.75 16.22 -12.00
C SER A 278 3.66 15.00 -11.86
N PRO A 279 3.11 13.79 -11.75
CA PRO A 279 3.89 12.57 -11.81
C PRO A 279 4.79 12.53 -13.05
N THR A 280 6.09 12.30 -12.82
CA THR A 280 7.11 12.17 -13.86
C THR A 280 7.83 10.84 -13.67
N GLN A 281 8.00 10.08 -14.76
CA GLN A 281 8.63 8.76 -14.71
C GLN A 281 10.12 8.85 -14.44
N VAL A 282 10.62 8.01 -13.56
CA VAL A 282 12.05 7.87 -13.26
C VAL A 282 12.67 6.91 -14.27
N GLY A 283 13.46 7.47 -15.20
CA GLY A 283 14.07 6.68 -16.26
C GLY A 283 13.04 6.01 -17.19
N THR A 284 13.40 4.86 -17.73
CA THR A 284 12.56 4.07 -18.66
C THR A 284 12.28 2.66 -18.15
N ASP A 285 12.80 2.31 -16.98
CA ASP A 285 12.73 0.96 -16.43
C ASP A 285 11.30 0.65 -15.93
N SER A 286 10.88 -0.60 -16.12
CA SER A 286 9.59 -1.13 -15.70
C SER A 286 9.70 -2.36 -14.81
N ASP A 287 10.84 -2.50 -14.15
CA ASP A 287 11.19 -3.63 -13.29
C ASP A 287 11.34 -3.24 -11.80
N TRP A 288 10.80 -2.10 -11.41
CA TRP A 288 10.79 -1.69 -10.02
C TRP A 288 9.80 -2.52 -9.21
N SER A 289 10.26 -3.06 -8.06
CA SER A 289 9.45 -3.86 -7.14
C SER A 289 9.09 -3.12 -5.86
N GLN A 290 9.96 -2.21 -5.40
CA GLN A 290 9.73 -1.37 -4.23
C GLN A 290 10.36 0.00 -4.44
N ALA A 291 9.77 1.02 -3.83
CA ALA A 291 10.39 2.34 -3.75
C ALA A 291 9.99 3.04 -2.46
N ALA A 292 10.86 3.93 -1.99
CA ALA A 292 10.65 4.76 -0.82
C ALA A 292 11.45 6.05 -0.93
N MET A 293 11.05 7.06 -0.17
CA MET A 293 11.75 8.35 -0.10
C MET A 293 11.80 8.81 1.35
N CYS A 294 12.97 9.26 1.79
CA CYS A 294 13.09 10.12 2.96
C CYS A 294 13.14 11.60 2.51
N GLN A 295 13.60 12.50 3.36
CA GLN A 295 13.54 13.96 3.09
C GLN A 295 14.06 14.35 1.70
N TRP A 296 15.25 13.87 1.32
CA TRP A 296 15.95 14.26 0.07
C TRP A 296 16.61 13.10 -0.65
N THR A 297 16.33 11.88 -0.25
CA THR A 297 16.96 10.68 -0.79
C THR A 297 15.89 9.68 -1.16
N GLY A 298 15.95 9.17 -2.38
CA GLY A 298 15.11 8.11 -2.88
C GLY A 298 15.84 6.78 -2.91
N TYR A 299 15.09 5.72 -2.73
CA TYR A 299 15.53 4.32 -2.72
C TYR A 299 14.58 3.48 -3.54
N GLY A 300 15.09 2.48 -4.24
CA GLY A 300 14.28 1.51 -4.96
C GLY A 300 14.93 0.15 -5.03
N ILE A 301 14.14 -0.90 -5.01
CA ILE A 301 14.57 -2.27 -5.29
C ILE A 301 13.91 -2.71 -6.59
N LYS A 302 14.69 -3.31 -7.46
CA LYS A 302 14.19 -3.91 -8.71
C LYS A 302 13.80 -5.37 -8.51
N THR A 303 13.10 -5.94 -9.48
CA THR A 303 12.64 -7.34 -9.44
C THR A 303 13.76 -8.36 -9.43
N ASP A 304 14.96 -7.97 -9.88
CA ASP A 304 16.18 -8.77 -9.80
C ASP A 304 16.84 -8.73 -8.41
N GLY A 305 16.28 -7.95 -7.47
CA GLY A 305 16.81 -7.78 -6.12
C GLY A 305 17.94 -6.76 -6.00
N SER A 306 18.29 -6.01 -7.05
CA SER A 306 19.26 -4.91 -6.99
C SER A 306 18.69 -3.69 -6.27
N LEU A 307 19.54 -3.01 -5.47
CA LEU A 307 19.19 -1.81 -4.73
C LEU A 307 19.73 -0.56 -5.45
N TRP A 308 18.88 0.45 -5.58
CA TRP A 308 19.17 1.71 -6.25
C TRP A 308 18.88 2.90 -5.35
N VAL A 309 19.71 3.96 -5.44
CA VAL A 309 19.63 5.15 -4.60
C VAL A 309 19.85 6.41 -5.43
N TRP A 310 19.24 7.54 -5.01
CA TRP A 310 19.41 8.84 -5.63
C TRP A 310 19.12 9.98 -4.64
N GLY A 311 19.43 11.21 -5.01
CA GLY A 311 19.22 12.40 -4.20
C GLY A 311 20.43 12.78 -3.35
N SER A 312 20.17 13.21 -2.12
CA SER A 312 21.18 13.75 -1.20
C SER A 312 22.14 12.68 -0.67
N ASN A 313 23.43 13.06 -0.60
CA ASN A 313 24.48 12.24 0.04
C ASN A 313 25.25 13.01 1.15
N ASN A 314 24.64 14.01 1.76
CA ASN A 314 25.35 14.85 2.74
C ASN A 314 25.90 14.09 3.94
N GLN A 315 25.34 12.94 4.27
CA GLN A 315 25.70 12.12 5.42
C GLN A 315 25.86 10.64 5.07
N GLY A 316 26.29 10.34 3.85
CA GLY A 316 26.45 8.97 3.40
C GLY A 316 25.12 8.26 3.07
N ASN A 317 24.03 9.00 2.90
CA ASN A 317 22.68 8.48 2.68
C ASN A 317 22.56 7.55 1.46
N LEU A 318 23.44 7.69 0.49
CA LEU A 318 23.43 6.86 -0.72
C LEU A 318 24.12 5.49 -0.56
N GLY A 319 24.79 5.23 0.58
CA GLY A 319 25.45 3.93 0.80
C GLY A 319 26.54 3.59 -0.24
N GLN A 320 27.12 4.61 -0.92
CA GLN A 320 28.08 4.47 -2.03
C GLN A 320 29.53 4.46 -1.56
N ASN A 321 29.81 4.25 -0.27
CA ASN A 321 31.15 4.31 0.33
C ASN A 321 31.91 5.62 0.01
N SER A 322 31.18 6.70 -0.21
CA SER A 322 31.71 8.03 -0.52
C SER A 322 31.02 9.06 0.37
N PRO A 323 31.56 9.36 1.56
CA PRO A 323 31.05 10.44 2.39
C PRO A 323 31.37 11.76 1.74
N GLY A 324 30.35 12.62 1.53
CA GLY A 324 30.53 13.96 0.97
C GLY A 324 29.42 14.34 -0.02
N PRO A 325 29.33 15.60 -0.43
CA PRO A 325 28.15 16.17 -1.09
C PRO A 325 27.97 15.73 -2.56
N SER A 326 28.39 14.51 -2.92
CA SER A 326 28.16 13.97 -4.27
C SER A 326 26.74 13.44 -4.40
N HIS A 327 25.78 14.36 -4.58
CA HIS A 327 24.39 14.03 -4.88
C HIS A 327 24.24 13.24 -6.18
N ARG A 328 23.20 12.48 -6.31
CA ARG A 328 22.82 11.74 -7.53
C ARG A 328 21.44 12.17 -8.00
N SER A 329 21.34 12.76 -9.18
CA SER A 329 20.05 13.15 -9.76
C SER A 329 19.35 12.03 -10.52
N SER A 330 19.97 10.84 -10.62
CA SER A 330 19.40 9.64 -11.22
C SER A 330 19.69 8.42 -10.36
N PRO A 331 18.87 7.38 -10.43
CA PRO A 331 19.13 6.12 -9.73
C PRO A 331 20.51 5.56 -10.02
N THR A 332 21.24 5.21 -8.97
CA THR A 332 22.57 4.60 -9.01
C THR A 332 22.55 3.34 -8.17
N GLN A 333 23.02 2.22 -8.71
CA GLN A 333 23.00 0.93 -8.00
C GLN A 333 23.97 0.93 -6.81
N VAL A 334 23.55 0.33 -5.70
CA VAL A 334 24.38 0.11 -4.52
C VAL A 334 25.11 -1.22 -4.65
N GLY A 335 26.42 -1.15 -4.94
CA GLY A 335 27.21 -2.34 -5.17
C GLY A 335 26.72 -3.19 -6.36
N THR A 336 26.94 -4.51 -6.29
CA THR A 336 26.52 -5.48 -7.31
C THR A 336 25.60 -6.57 -6.76
N ASP A 337 25.17 -6.42 -5.51
CA ASP A 337 24.35 -7.40 -4.81
C ASP A 337 22.89 -7.35 -5.29
N THR A 338 22.29 -8.50 -5.47
CA THR A 338 20.91 -8.69 -5.94
C THR A 338 20.06 -9.48 -4.94
N THR A 339 20.39 -9.40 -3.66
CA THR A 339 19.67 -10.10 -2.58
C THR A 339 18.83 -9.16 -1.71
N TRP A 340 18.68 -7.91 -2.09
CA TRP A 340 17.88 -6.93 -1.36
C TRP A 340 16.38 -7.20 -1.51
N THR A 341 15.61 -7.08 -0.41
CA THR A 341 14.19 -7.49 -0.43
C THR A 341 13.21 -6.51 0.22
N ASN A 342 13.55 -5.84 1.32
CA ASN A 342 12.62 -4.94 2.02
C ASN A 342 13.27 -3.59 2.34
N LEU A 343 12.61 -2.51 1.92
CA LEU A 343 12.97 -1.15 2.27
C LEU A 343 12.29 -0.73 3.57
N GLY A 344 13.08 -0.48 4.62
CA GLY A 344 12.62 0.15 5.87
C GLY A 344 13.19 1.56 5.95
N ILE A 345 12.52 2.52 5.31
CA ILE A 345 12.96 3.90 5.30
C ILE A 345 12.21 4.65 6.39
N SER A 346 12.94 5.22 7.35
CA SER A 346 12.34 6.07 8.35
C SER A 346 12.11 7.47 7.80
N GLY A 347 10.88 7.94 7.96
CA GLY A 347 10.32 9.20 7.45
C GLY A 347 11.19 10.47 7.52
N ARG A 348 10.52 11.55 7.62
CA ARG A 348 10.75 12.97 7.37
C ARG A 348 12.11 13.61 7.76
N SER A 349 12.72 13.26 8.89
CA SER A 349 13.92 13.94 9.40
C SER A 349 15.13 13.03 9.52
N ASN A 350 14.91 11.72 9.48
CA ASN A 350 16.00 10.77 9.54
C ASN A 350 16.52 10.52 8.11
N ARG A 351 17.80 10.52 8.00
CA ARG A 351 18.54 10.34 6.76
C ARG A 351 19.09 8.93 6.66
N ASP A 352 18.50 8.02 7.47
CA ASP A 352 18.93 6.65 7.61
C ASP A 352 18.11 5.75 6.70
N ALA A 353 18.78 4.81 6.09
CA ALA A 353 18.17 3.70 5.37
C ALA A 353 18.41 2.41 6.13
N PHE A 354 17.36 1.59 6.20
CA PHE A 354 17.45 0.20 6.65
C PHE A 354 16.90 -0.69 5.54
N VAL A 355 17.65 -1.71 5.17
CA VAL A 355 17.25 -2.62 4.09
C VAL A 355 17.57 -4.06 4.48
N CYS A 356 16.64 -4.96 4.28
CA CYS A 356 16.84 -6.38 4.52
C CYS A 356 17.35 -7.08 3.26
N LYS A 357 18.08 -8.17 3.47
CA LYS A 357 18.42 -9.14 2.43
C LYS A 357 17.62 -10.43 2.58
N THR A 358 17.60 -11.23 1.52
CA THR A 358 16.91 -12.53 1.48
C THR A 358 17.48 -13.57 2.46
N ASP A 359 18.71 -13.37 2.94
CA ASP A 359 19.33 -14.17 3.98
C ASP A 359 18.90 -13.80 5.40
N GLY A 360 18.01 -12.81 5.54
CA GLY A 360 17.49 -12.30 6.82
C GLY A 360 18.36 -11.24 7.49
N THR A 361 19.49 -10.82 6.88
CA THR A 361 20.33 -9.77 7.45
C THR A 361 19.71 -8.38 7.25
N LEU A 362 19.89 -7.50 8.25
CA LEU A 362 19.48 -6.09 8.21
C LEU A 362 20.71 -5.21 8.02
N TRP A 363 20.67 -4.33 7.07
CA TRP A 363 21.71 -3.37 6.73
C TRP A 363 21.22 -1.96 6.96
N GLY A 364 22.09 -1.10 7.51
CA GLY A 364 21.76 0.31 7.76
C GLY A 364 22.94 1.22 7.40
N TRP A 365 22.63 2.41 6.89
CA TRP A 365 23.58 3.48 6.62
C TRP A 365 22.90 4.84 6.68
N GLY A 366 23.68 5.90 6.73
CA GLY A 366 23.22 7.29 6.86
C GLY A 366 23.90 7.97 8.03
N ASN A 367 23.10 8.71 8.85
CA ASN A 367 23.61 9.51 9.98
C ASN A 367 23.36 8.82 11.32
#